data_61b0c60dcc583af31425fe37bfbbfbfd
#
_entry.id   61b0c60dcc583af31425fe37bfbbfbfd
#
_cell.length_a   1.000
_cell.length_b   1.000
_cell.length_c   1.000
_cell.angle_alpha   90.00
_cell.angle_beta   90.00
_cell.angle_gamma   90.00
#
_symmetry.space_group_name_H-M   'P 1'
#
loop_
_entity.id
_entity.type
_entity.pdbx_description
1 polymer ?
#
loop_
_entity_poly.entity_id
_entity_poly.type
_entity_poly.pdbx_seq_one_letter_code
_entity_poly.pdbx_strand_id
1 'polypeptide(L)'
;TVELLYNKDVHALYHTDINHPNYDRSWVTSLGGADNRPYLIKNKLNSEAYDVIMLTNTNKGYSFYTTLQLQKDFLTGPLKGLYLNGSYTFGVSKSVTDGSSSVASSAYKYRPAVNPDADELGYSAGSFPDRILLQASYRIEYAKSMATSIGVVYQRYMPFRYSYTYNGDVNNDSYSYNDLIYVPEKMSDIRIVPAAGDQR
;
A
#
# COMPACT_ATOMS: atom_id res chain seq x y z
N THR A 1 21.22 17.70 -6.84
CA THR A 1 19.92 17.66 -7.55
C THR A 1 18.80 17.51 -6.53
N VAL A 2 17.71 18.23 -6.76
CA VAL A 2 16.44 18.04 -6.06
C VAL A 2 15.41 17.67 -7.10
N GLU A 3 14.64 16.63 -6.87
CA GLU A 3 13.57 16.19 -7.75
C GLU A 3 12.26 16.10 -6.97
N LEU A 4 11.19 16.62 -7.56
CA LEU A 4 9.83 16.53 -7.05
C LEU A 4 8.98 15.82 -8.09
N LEU A 5 8.31 14.74 -7.70
CA LEU A 5 7.41 13.99 -8.56
C LEU A 5 6.03 13.95 -7.91
N TYR A 6 5.03 14.40 -8.66
CA TYR A 6 3.63 14.28 -8.28
C TYR A 6 2.83 13.64 -9.41
N ASN A 7 2.11 12.58 -9.08
CA ASN A 7 1.15 11.95 -9.98
C ASN A 7 -0.22 11.96 -9.33
N LYS A 8 -1.25 12.15 -10.15
CA LYS A 8 -2.65 12.08 -9.75
C LYS A 8 -3.39 11.14 -10.66
N ASP A 9 -4.09 10.18 -10.09
CA ASP A 9 -4.98 9.31 -10.82
C ASP A 9 -6.28 10.05 -11.15
N VAL A 10 -6.62 10.10 -12.43
CA VAL A 10 -7.83 10.78 -12.91
C VAL A 10 -8.96 9.78 -13.16
N HIS A 11 -8.61 8.58 -13.63
CA HIS A 11 -9.55 7.48 -13.93
C HIS A 11 -8.94 6.15 -13.48
N ALA A 12 -8.58 6.05 -12.18
CA ALA A 12 -8.12 4.80 -11.61
C ALA A 12 -9.25 3.77 -11.63
N LEU A 13 -8.90 2.54 -11.94
CA LEU A 13 -9.86 1.43 -11.97
C LEU A 13 -10.05 0.88 -10.56
N TYR A 14 -11.29 0.54 -10.21
CA TYR A 14 -11.57 -0.29 -9.06
C TYR A 14 -12.80 -1.18 -9.30
N HIS A 15 -12.96 -2.19 -8.44
CA HIS A 15 -14.02 -3.17 -8.55
C HIS A 15 -15.00 -2.99 -7.40
N THR A 16 -16.30 -3.14 -7.70
CA THR A 16 -17.37 -3.13 -6.71
C THR A 16 -18.36 -4.25 -7.04
N ASP A 17 -18.97 -4.87 -6.04
CA ASP A 17 -20.01 -5.86 -6.27
C ASP A 17 -21.38 -5.17 -6.28
N ILE A 18 -22.02 -5.12 -7.44
CA ILE A 18 -23.35 -4.52 -7.60
C ILE A 18 -24.49 -5.43 -7.15
N ASN A 19 -24.19 -6.68 -6.81
CA ASN A 19 -25.14 -7.59 -6.18
C ASN A 19 -25.24 -7.37 -4.66
N HIS A 20 -24.35 -6.55 -4.09
CA HIS A 20 -24.46 -6.10 -2.71
C HIS A 20 -25.46 -4.93 -2.57
N PRO A 21 -26.17 -4.83 -1.45
CA PRO A 21 -27.20 -3.81 -1.23
C PRO A 21 -26.64 -2.41 -0.91
N ASN A 22 -25.46 -2.06 -1.38
CA ASN A 22 -24.83 -0.76 -1.12
C ASN A 22 -25.63 0.43 -1.64
N TYR A 23 -26.46 0.21 -2.62
CA TYR A 23 -27.32 1.26 -3.17
C TYR A 23 -28.62 1.44 -2.40
N ASP A 24 -29.04 0.46 -1.64
CA ASP A 24 -30.14 0.56 -0.71
C ASP A 24 -29.64 0.41 0.73
N ARG A 25 -29.40 1.54 1.39
CA ARG A 25 -28.87 1.59 2.75
C ARG A 25 -29.78 0.90 3.79
N SER A 26 -31.00 0.52 3.43
CA SER A 26 -31.89 -0.24 4.31
C SER A 26 -31.34 -1.63 4.68
N TRP A 27 -30.41 -2.15 3.87
CA TRP A 27 -29.77 -3.46 4.03
C TRP A 27 -28.39 -3.40 4.67
N VAL A 28 -27.91 -2.19 4.95
CA VAL A 28 -26.60 -1.95 5.53
C VAL A 28 -26.79 -1.32 6.90
N THR A 29 -26.17 -1.91 7.88
CA THR A 29 -25.99 -1.34 9.22
C THR A 29 -24.51 -1.21 9.50
N SER A 30 -24.13 -0.73 10.66
CA SER A 30 -22.74 -0.76 11.10
C SER A 30 -22.57 -1.72 12.26
N LEU A 31 -21.38 -2.27 12.43
CA LEU A 31 -21.03 -3.07 13.60
C LEU A 31 -21.10 -2.25 14.89
N GLY A 32 -21.09 -0.94 14.76
CA GLY A 32 -21.14 0.03 15.86
C GLY A 32 -19.83 0.10 16.65
N GLY A 33 -19.77 1.06 17.57
CA GLY A 33 -18.58 1.30 18.37
C GLY A 33 -17.47 1.97 17.59
N ALA A 34 -16.22 1.72 17.97
CA ALA A 34 -15.05 2.31 17.34
C ALA A 34 -14.81 1.77 15.93
N ASP A 35 -15.03 0.47 15.71
CA ASP A 35 -15.06 -0.12 14.38
C ASP A 35 -16.45 0.02 13.77
N ASN A 36 -16.64 1.12 13.06
CA ASN A 36 -17.93 1.48 12.46
C ASN A 36 -18.00 1.06 10.98
N ARG A 37 -17.44 -0.12 10.65
CA ARG A 37 -17.53 -0.66 9.30
C ARG A 37 -18.96 -0.99 8.91
N PRO A 38 -19.27 -0.90 7.59
CA PRO A 38 -20.56 -1.36 7.08
C PRO A 38 -20.73 -2.85 7.37
N TYR A 39 -21.92 -3.24 7.78
CA TYR A 39 -22.32 -4.63 7.95
C TYR A 39 -23.55 -4.90 7.07
N LEU A 40 -23.48 -5.90 6.21
CA LEU A 40 -24.54 -6.27 5.31
C LEU A 40 -25.54 -7.17 6.03
N ILE A 41 -26.74 -6.66 6.30
CA ILE A 41 -27.81 -7.46 6.93
C ILE A 41 -28.24 -8.59 5.98
N LYS A 42 -28.15 -8.31 4.67
CA LYS A 42 -28.36 -9.28 3.61
C LYS A 42 -27.21 -9.15 2.62
N ASN A 43 -26.54 -10.23 2.38
CA ASN A 43 -25.29 -10.19 1.61
C ASN A 43 -25.48 -10.03 0.10
N LYS A 44 -26.67 -10.31 -0.43
CA LYS A 44 -26.93 -10.24 -1.89
C LYS A 44 -28.34 -9.75 -2.22
N LEU A 45 -28.47 -8.94 -3.27
CA LEU A 45 -29.75 -8.51 -3.82
C LEU A 45 -30.44 -9.65 -4.56
N ASN A 46 -29.67 -10.42 -5.32
CA ASN A 46 -30.15 -11.62 -6.01
C ASN A 46 -29.35 -12.84 -5.50
N SER A 47 -30.05 -13.74 -4.83
CA SER A 47 -29.46 -14.96 -4.26
C SER A 47 -29.05 -16.00 -5.30
N GLU A 48 -29.58 -15.91 -6.53
CA GLU A 48 -29.25 -16.83 -7.62
C GLU A 48 -27.96 -16.41 -8.36
N ALA A 49 -27.62 -15.10 -8.31
CA ALA A 49 -26.37 -14.60 -8.83
C ALA A 49 -25.28 -14.74 -7.75
N TYR A 50 -24.15 -15.30 -8.13
CA TYR A 50 -23.04 -15.47 -7.16
C TYR A 50 -22.40 -14.11 -6.86
N ASP A 51 -21.66 -13.55 -7.79
CA ASP A 51 -21.05 -12.22 -7.70
C ASP A 51 -21.29 -11.47 -8.99
N VAL A 52 -21.54 -10.17 -8.91
CA VAL A 52 -21.70 -9.30 -10.09
C VAL A 52 -20.71 -8.16 -9.97
N ILE A 53 -19.44 -8.45 -10.27
CA ILE A 53 -18.36 -7.50 -10.14
C ILE A 53 -18.36 -6.51 -11.31
N MET A 54 -18.61 -5.26 -10.99
CA MET A 54 -18.53 -4.14 -11.90
C MET A 54 -17.15 -3.48 -11.82
N LEU A 55 -16.53 -3.28 -12.98
CA LEU A 55 -15.35 -2.43 -13.13
C LEU A 55 -15.78 -0.99 -13.31
N THR A 56 -15.30 -0.10 -12.48
CA THR A 56 -15.63 1.32 -12.52
C THR A 56 -14.39 2.19 -12.32
N ASN A 57 -14.58 3.51 -12.38
CA ASN A 57 -13.50 4.46 -12.27
C ASN A 57 -13.63 5.35 -11.02
N THR A 58 -12.51 5.78 -10.50
CA THR A 58 -12.41 6.78 -9.45
C THR A 58 -11.35 7.82 -9.79
N ASN A 59 -11.49 9.03 -9.27
CA ASN A 59 -10.48 10.08 -9.36
C ASN A 59 -9.58 10.12 -8.11
N LYS A 60 -9.69 9.15 -7.24
CA LYS A 60 -8.84 9.00 -6.06
C LYS A 60 -7.53 8.31 -6.46
N GLY A 61 -6.54 8.47 -5.64
CA GLY A 61 -5.20 7.97 -5.90
C GLY A 61 -4.24 9.09 -6.27
N TYR A 62 -3.07 9.04 -5.67
CA TYR A 62 -1.97 9.96 -5.95
C TYR A 62 -0.66 9.41 -5.43
N SER A 63 0.44 9.90 -6.01
CA SER A 63 1.77 9.73 -5.43
C SER A 63 2.53 11.04 -5.41
N PHE A 64 3.33 11.22 -4.37
CA PHE A 64 4.22 12.34 -4.21
C PHE A 64 5.57 11.83 -3.70
N TYR A 65 6.64 12.18 -4.39
CA TYR A 65 8.00 11.82 -4.01
C TYR A 65 8.92 13.04 -4.13
N THR A 66 9.79 13.18 -3.14
CA THR A 66 10.87 14.16 -3.14
C THR A 66 12.19 13.42 -3.00
N THR A 67 13.11 13.66 -3.92
CA THR A 67 14.46 13.08 -3.88
C THR A 67 15.49 14.20 -3.80
N LEU A 68 16.36 14.10 -2.80
CA LEU A 68 17.59 14.90 -2.70
C LEU A 68 18.76 13.98 -3.06
N GLN A 69 19.57 14.41 -4.04
CA GLN A 69 20.77 13.69 -4.46
C GLN A 69 21.98 14.59 -4.45
N LEU A 70 23.06 14.11 -3.85
CA LEU A 70 24.39 14.73 -3.85
C LEU A 70 25.37 13.76 -4.48
N GLN A 71 26.15 14.27 -5.43
CA GLN A 71 27.17 13.51 -6.14
C GLN A 71 28.45 14.31 -6.22
N LYS A 72 29.59 13.65 -6.00
CA LYS A 72 30.90 14.26 -6.12
C LYS A 72 31.92 13.30 -6.67
N ASP A 73 32.56 13.72 -7.75
CA ASP A 73 33.76 13.12 -8.30
C ASP A 73 34.99 13.93 -7.87
N PHE A 74 36.01 13.24 -7.33
CA PHE A 74 37.28 13.86 -6.99
C PHE A 74 38.32 13.55 -8.06
N LEU A 75 38.46 14.49 -9.02
CA LEU A 75 39.33 14.31 -10.19
C LEU A 75 40.78 14.73 -9.92
N THR A 76 41.01 15.51 -8.86
CA THR A 76 42.34 16.07 -8.51
C THR A 76 42.55 16.05 -6.98
N GLY A 77 43.79 16.25 -6.55
CA GLY A 77 44.16 16.33 -5.13
C GLY A 77 44.29 14.97 -4.44
N PRO A 78 44.35 14.95 -3.10
CA PRO A 78 44.64 13.74 -2.33
C PRO A 78 43.54 12.67 -2.37
N LEU A 79 42.32 13.05 -2.77
CA LEU A 79 41.17 12.15 -2.92
C LEU A 79 40.90 11.77 -4.39
N LYS A 80 41.86 12.02 -5.29
CA LYS A 80 41.71 11.66 -6.71
C LYS A 80 41.30 10.19 -6.86
N GLY A 81 40.29 9.94 -7.67
CA GLY A 81 39.73 8.60 -7.91
C GLY A 81 38.60 8.22 -6.98
N LEU A 82 38.27 9.05 -5.98
CA LEU A 82 37.09 8.85 -5.13
C LEU A 82 35.83 9.40 -5.83
N TYR A 83 34.80 8.59 -5.87
CA TYR A 83 33.44 8.96 -6.26
C TYR A 83 32.50 8.72 -5.08
N LEU A 84 31.68 9.70 -4.79
CA LEU A 84 30.65 9.63 -3.77
C LEU A 84 29.29 10.01 -4.37
N ASN A 85 28.28 9.22 -4.08
CA ASN A 85 26.89 9.52 -4.42
C ASN A 85 26.00 9.17 -3.21
N GLY A 86 25.14 10.10 -2.84
CA GLY A 86 24.15 9.90 -1.79
C GLY A 86 22.81 10.42 -2.24
N SER A 87 21.76 9.65 -2.01
CA SER A 87 20.40 10.12 -2.23
C SER A 87 19.49 9.74 -1.07
N TYR A 88 18.56 10.64 -0.79
CA TYR A 88 17.45 10.43 0.11
C TYR A 88 16.15 10.72 -0.62
N THR A 89 15.25 9.75 -0.63
CA THR A 89 13.91 9.89 -1.18
C THR A 89 12.88 9.76 -0.07
N PHE A 90 11.99 10.72 0.02
CA PHE A 90 10.82 10.69 0.88
C PHE A 90 9.56 10.78 0.03
N GLY A 91 8.51 10.02 0.39
CA GLY A 91 7.27 10.13 -0.34
C GLY A 91 6.14 9.25 0.17
N VAL A 92 5.02 9.41 -0.51
CA VAL A 92 3.79 8.68 -0.25
C VAL A 92 3.11 8.33 -1.55
N SER A 93 2.58 7.12 -1.62
CA SER A 93 1.68 6.70 -2.70
C SER A 93 0.44 6.07 -2.09
N LYS A 94 -0.72 6.51 -2.55
CA LYS A 94 -2.03 5.98 -2.16
C LYS A 94 -2.84 5.63 -3.38
N SER A 95 -3.49 4.48 -3.33
CA SER A 95 -4.35 3.94 -4.38
C SER A 95 -5.63 3.37 -3.78
N VAL A 96 -6.66 3.20 -4.59
CA VAL A 96 -7.87 2.47 -4.20
C VAL A 96 -7.64 0.97 -4.35
N THR A 97 -6.84 0.58 -5.35
CA THR A 97 -6.44 -0.82 -5.58
C THR A 97 -5.05 -0.86 -6.21
N ASP A 98 -4.31 -1.90 -5.91
CA ASP A 98 -2.98 -2.13 -6.52
C ASP A 98 -3.05 -3.00 -7.79
N GLY A 99 -4.25 -3.34 -8.26
CA GLY A 99 -4.43 -4.12 -9.48
C GLY A 99 -3.82 -5.52 -9.40
N SER A 100 -3.97 -6.19 -8.26
CA SER A 100 -3.27 -7.44 -7.93
C SER A 100 -3.69 -8.65 -8.77
N SER A 101 -4.79 -8.57 -9.51
CA SER A 101 -5.31 -9.67 -10.32
C SER A 101 -5.95 -9.18 -11.62
N SER A 102 -5.79 -9.96 -12.69
CA SER A 102 -6.51 -9.78 -13.96
C SER A 102 -7.94 -10.34 -13.94
N VAL A 103 -8.29 -11.12 -12.92
CA VAL A 103 -9.64 -11.67 -12.73
C VAL A 103 -10.41 -10.74 -11.81
N ALA A 104 -11.53 -10.19 -12.27
CA ALA A 104 -12.31 -9.19 -11.56
C ALA A 104 -12.76 -9.65 -10.17
N SER A 105 -13.27 -10.87 -10.05
CA SER A 105 -13.69 -11.44 -8.77
C SER A 105 -12.51 -11.59 -7.78
N SER A 106 -11.34 -11.98 -8.27
CA SER A 106 -10.14 -12.07 -7.42
C SER A 106 -9.61 -10.70 -7.03
N ALA A 107 -9.65 -9.71 -7.95
CA ALA A 107 -9.24 -8.34 -7.67
C ALA A 107 -10.12 -7.70 -6.59
N TYR A 108 -11.41 -8.01 -6.58
CA TYR A 108 -12.35 -7.59 -5.55
C TYR A 108 -12.12 -8.34 -4.23
N LYS A 109 -12.17 -9.67 -4.27
CA LYS A 109 -12.13 -10.57 -3.12
C LYS A 109 -10.86 -10.45 -2.26
N TYR A 110 -9.73 -10.14 -2.87
CA TYR A 110 -8.44 -10.04 -2.15
C TYR A 110 -7.98 -8.59 -1.96
N ARG A 111 -8.87 -7.63 -2.08
CA ARG A 111 -8.60 -6.24 -1.74
C ARG A 111 -8.93 -5.98 -0.27
N PRO A 112 -7.93 -5.83 0.62
CA PRO A 112 -8.20 -5.47 2.01
C PRO A 112 -8.84 -4.09 2.10
N ALA A 113 -10.02 -4.00 2.67
CA ALA A 113 -10.77 -2.74 2.81
C ALA A 113 -11.63 -2.76 4.07
N VAL A 114 -12.03 -1.59 4.55
CA VAL A 114 -13.09 -1.47 5.55
C VAL A 114 -14.44 -1.60 4.89
N ASN A 115 -14.58 -0.99 3.72
CA ASN A 115 -15.73 -1.16 2.84
C ASN A 115 -15.24 -1.54 1.43
N PRO A 116 -15.32 -2.83 1.03
CA PRO A 116 -14.83 -3.28 -0.25
C PRO A 116 -15.58 -2.71 -1.46
N ASP A 117 -16.81 -2.21 -1.26
CA ASP A 117 -17.60 -1.59 -2.33
C ASP A 117 -17.38 -0.08 -2.45
N ALA A 118 -16.60 0.52 -1.57
CA ALA A 118 -16.22 1.93 -1.66
C ALA A 118 -14.82 2.12 -2.27
N ASP A 119 -14.64 3.27 -2.88
CA ASP A 119 -13.33 3.70 -3.40
C ASP A 119 -12.45 4.32 -2.31
N GLU A 120 -12.18 3.55 -1.26
CA GLU A 120 -11.35 3.96 -0.14
C GLU A 120 -9.86 3.99 -0.52
N LEU A 121 -9.16 5.08 -0.08
CA LEU A 121 -7.73 5.23 -0.29
C LEU A 121 -6.93 4.51 0.79
N GLY A 122 -6.13 3.54 0.37
CA GLY A 122 -5.07 2.93 1.18
C GLY A 122 -3.68 3.36 0.72
N TYR A 123 -2.66 3.00 1.48
CA TYR A 123 -1.28 3.05 0.98
C TYR A 123 -1.11 1.98 -0.09
N SER A 124 -0.58 2.36 -1.27
CA SER A 124 -0.25 1.38 -2.30
C SER A 124 0.90 0.48 -1.85
N ALA A 125 0.94 -0.75 -2.36
CA ALA A 125 2.00 -1.72 -2.06
C ALA A 125 3.40 -1.19 -2.43
N GLY A 126 3.49 -0.34 -3.47
CA GLY A 126 4.72 0.34 -3.89
C GLY A 126 5.03 1.63 -3.13
N SER A 127 4.32 1.96 -2.07
CA SER A 127 4.59 3.18 -1.29
C SER A 127 5.82 2.99 -0.41
N PHE A 128 6.90 3.70 -0.73
CA PHE A 128 8.13 3.74 0.06
C PHE A 128 8.21 5.09 0.79
N PRO A 129 7.95 5.13 2.11
CA PRO A 129 7.93 6.41 2.84
C PRO A 129 9.30 7.08 2.87
N ASP A 130 10.35 6.29 2.96
CA ASP A 130 11.72 6.79 2.88
C ASP A 130 12.69 5.74 2.33
N ARG A 131 13.70 6.22 1.58
CA ARG A 131 14.78 5.42 1.01
C ARG A 131 16.08 6.19 1.07
N ILE A 132 17.12 5.55 1.59
CA ILE A 132 18.49 6.05 1.58
C ILE A 132 19.31 5.16 0.65
N LEU A 133 20.06 5.77 -0.25
CA LEU A 133 21.06 5.11 -1.07
C LEU A 133 22.37 5.88 -0.96
N LEU A 134 23.43 5.20 -0.50
CA LEU A 134 24.78 5.73 -0.45
C LEU A 134 25.69 4.83 -1.29
N GLN A 135 26.51 5.44 -2.11
CA GLN A 135 27.49 4.76 -2.93
C GLN A 135 28.83 5.47 -2.80
N ALA A 136 29.88 4.70 -2.58
CA ALA A 136 31.24 5.17 -2.64
C ALA A 136 32.05 4.22 -3.51
N SER A 137 32.90 4.76 -4.37
CA SER A 137 33.87 3.96 -5.11
C SER A 137 35.20 4.69 -5.17
N TYR A 138 36.28 3.92 -5.11
CA TYR A 138 37.63 4.43 -5.20
C TYR A 138 38.43 3.68 -6.25
N ARG A 139 38.99 4.43 -7.20
CA ARG A 139 39.82 3.92 -8.29
C ARG A 139 41.29 4.22 -8.03
N ILE A 140 42.07 3.17 -7.91
CA ILE A 140 43.52 3.21 -7.73
C ILE A 140 44.20 2.91 -9.05
N GLU A 141 44.94 3.85 -9.60
CA GLU A 141 45.75 3.69 -10.77
C GLU A 141 47.22 3.45 -10.36
N TYR A 142 47.78 2.28 -10.63
CA TYR A 142 49.14 1.90 -10.21
C TYR A 142 50.07 1.59 -11.39
N ALA A 143 49.53 1.56 -12.61
CA ALA A 143 50.32 1.47 -13.84
C ALA A 143 49.59 2.17 -14.98
N LYS A 144 50.28 2.49 -16.10
CA LYS A 144 49.70 3.18 -17.26
C LYS A 144 48.47 2.48 -17.88
N SER A 145 48.37 1.17 -17.68
CA SER A 145 47.28 0.34 -18.25
C SER A 145 46.51 -0.46 -17.18
N MET A 146 46.78 -0.24 -15.91
CA MET A 146 46.20 -1.05 -14.83
C MET A 146 45.59 -0.16 -13.73
N ALA A 147 44.36 -0.43 -13.38
CA ALA A 147 43.65 0.21 -12.28
C ALA A 147 42.74 -0.79 -11.56
N THR A 148 42.57 -0.61 -10.29
CA THR A 148 41.59 -1.36 -9.47
C THR A 148 40.55 -0.40 -8.96
N SER A 149 39.27 -0.76 -9.09
CA SER A 149 38.16 -0.01 -8.49
C SER A 149 37.51 -0.84 -7.41
N ILE A 150 37.34 -0.24 -6.23
CA ILE A 150 36.64 -0.82 -5.10
C ILE A 150 35.38 0.03 -4.87
N GLY A 151 34.21 -0.61 -4.78
CA GLY A 151 32.96 0.08 -4.58
C GLY A 151 32.15 -0.52 -3.42
N VAL A 152 31.46 0.35 -2.70
CA VAL A 152 30.53 -0.01 -1.62
C VAL A 152 29.21 0.68 -1.89
N VAL A 153 28.11 -0.06 -1.73
CA VAL A 153 26.74 0.46 -1.83
C VAL A 153 26.02 0.12 -0.53
N TYR A 154 25.43 1.14 0.08
CA TYR A 154 24.52 0.99 1.21
C TYR A 154 23.13 1.44 0.80
N GLN A 155 22.14 0.59 1.05
CA GLN A 155 20.74 0.89 0.78
C GLN A 155 19.90 0.56 2.00
N ARG A 156 19.04 1.53 2.39
CA ARG A 156 18.01 1.35 3.40
C ARG A 156 16.68 1.80 2.81
N TYR A 157 15.66 0.96 2.93
CA TYR A 157 14.29 1.28 2.57
C TYR A 157 13.33 0.35 3.31
N MET A 158 12.09 0.77 3.44
CA MET A 158 11.00 -0.10 3.90
C MET A 158 10.53 -0.94 2.69
N PRO A 159 10.71 -2.26 2.69
CA PRO A 159 10.50 -3.06 1.48
C PRO A 159 9.03 -3.20 1.08
N PHE A 160 8.14 -3.33 2.07
CA PHE A 160 6.72 -3.62 1.80
C PHE A 160 5.82 -3.01 2.85
N ARG A 161 4.58 -2.73 2.46
CA ARG A 161 3.46 -2.47 3.36
C ARG A 161 2.56 -3.69 3.38
N TYR A 162 2.08 -4.03 4.56
CA TYR A 162 1.20 -5.17 4.77
C TYR A 162 -0.13 -4.67 5.29
N SER A 163 -1.21 -5.33 4.83
CA SER A 163 -2.54 -5.22 5.41
C SER A 163 -2.85 -6.50 6.16
N TYR A 164 -3.28 -6.39 7.40
CA TYR A 164 -3.78 -7.51 8.17
C TYR A 164 -5.29 -7.57 8.04
N THR A 165 -5.81 -8.74 7.77
CA THR A 165 -7.24 -8.99 7.65
C THR A 165 -7.70 -9.98 8.71
N TYR A 166 -8.98 -9.92 9.05
CA TYR A 166 -9.59 -10.95 9.88
C TYR A 166 -9.64 -12.28 9.12
N ASN A 167 -9.52 -13.38 9.87
CA ASN A 167 -9.76 -14.70 9.33
C ASN A 167 -11.25 -15.02 9.51
N GLY A 168 -12.05 -14.61 8.55
CA GLY A 168 -13.50 -14.75 8.56
C GLY A 168 -14.16 -13.54 7.93
N ASP A 169 -15.44 -13.66 7.64
CA ASP A 169 -16.30 -12.62 7.10
C ASP A 169 -16.88 -11.81 8.26
N VAL A 170 -16.36 -10.61 8.49
CA VAL A 170 -16.77 -9.75 9.59
C VAL A 170 -17.89 -8.79 9.19
N ASN A 171 -17.93 -8.41 7.92
CA ASN A 171 -18.90 -7.45 7.39
C ASN A 171 -20.09 -8.12 6.69
N ASN A 172 -20.10 -9.46 6.61
CA ASN A 172 -21.12 -10.29 5.98
C ASN A 172 -21.26 -10.09 4.46
N ASP A 173 -20.11 -9.82 3.78
CA ASP A 173 -20.06 -9.68 2.33
C ASP A 173 -19.81 -11.01 1.58
N SER A 174 -19.75 -12.13 2.30
CA SER A 174 -19.45 -13.47 1.82
C SER A 174 -17.97 -13.74 1.50
N TYR A 175 -17.06 -12.86 1.87
CA TYR A 175 -15.62 -13.04 1.67
C TYR A 175 -14.86 -13.04 3.00
N SER A 176 -13.89 -13.93 3.13
CA SER A 176 -13.22 -14.19 4.42
C SER A 176 -11.84 -13.56 4.57
N TYR A 177 -11.35 -12.83 3.57
CA TYR A 177 -9.95 -12.39 3.55
C TYR A 177 -9.74 -10.93 3.14
N ASN A 178 -10.82 -10.15 3.03
CA ASN A 178 -10.80 -8.76 2.61
C ASN A 178 -11.05 -7.77 3.76
N ASP A 179 -11.56 -8.23 4.89
CA ASP A 179 -11.86 -7.38 6.04
C ASP A 179 -10.61 -6.91 6.76
N LEU A 180 -10.26 -5.64 6.65
CA LEU A 180 -9.13 -5.04 7.38
C LEU A 180 -9.35 -5.13 8.88
N ILE A 181 -8.29 -5.51 9.61
CA ILE A 181 -8.31 -5.46 11.07
C ILE A 181 -8.47 -4.01 11.53
N TYR A 182 -9.41 -3.79 12.43
CA TYR A 182 -9.53 -2.50 13.11
C TYR A 182 -8.35 -2.29 14.06
N VAL A 183 -7.62 -1.21 13.86
CA VAL A 183 -6.52 -0.81 14.73
C VAL A 183 -7.03 0.30 15.66
N PRO A 184 -7.24 0.04 16.93
CA PRO A 184 -7.77 1.03 17.86
C PRO A 184 -6.76 2.15 18.11
N GLU A 185 -7.23 3.39 18.10
CA GLU A 185 -6.40 4.55 18.47
C GLU A 185 -6.18 4.63 19.98
N LYS A 186 -7.13 4.11 20.77
CA LYS A 186 -7.10 4.10 22.23
C LYS A 186 -7.40 2.72 22.76
N MET A 187 -6.86 2.39 23.93
CA MET A 187 -7.13 1.11 24.61
C MET A 187 -8.63 0.94 24.94
N SER A 188 -9.38 2.02 25.15
CA SER A 188 -10.84 1.98 25.36
C SER A 188 -11.63 1.53 24.12
N ASP A 189 -11.02 1.59 22.94
CA ASP A 189 -11.68 1.24 21.68
C ASP A 189 -11.56 -0.26 21.36
N ILE A 190 -10.81 -1.00 22.18
CA ILE A 190 -10.65 -2.45 22.02
C ILE A 190 -11.94 -3.14 22.40
N ARG A 191 -12.59 -3.76 21.42
CA ARG A 191 -13.75 -4.62 21.58
C ARG A 191 -13.41 -6.09 21.33
N ILE A 192 -12.31 -6.56 21.87
CA ILE A 192 -12.05 -7.99 21.91
C ILE A 192 -12.85 -8.52 23.10
N VAL A 193 -14.03 -9.05 22.85
CA VAL A 193 -14.74 -9.88 23.83
C VAL A 193 -14.22 -11.31 23.59
N PRO A 194 -13.44 -11.90 24.52
CA PRO A 194 -13.07 -13.29 24.41
C PRO A 194 -14.36 -14.12 24.28
N ALA A 195 -14.37 -15.07 23.36
CA ALA A 195 -15.46 -16.04 23.32
C ALA A 195 -15.59 -16.69 24.69
N ALA A 196 -16.81 -16.86 25.18
CA ALA A 196 -17.06 -17.47 26.49
C ALA A 196 -16.36 -18.83 26.53
N GLY A 197 -15.29 -18.96 27.34
CA GLY A 197 -14.46 -20.15 27.43
C GLY A 197 -13.02 -20.02 26.90
N ASP A 198 -12.65 -18.95 26.23
CA ASP A 198 -11.26 -18.69 25.81
C ASP A 198 -10.53 -17.92 26.92
N GLN A 199 -9.93 -18.69 27.82
CA GLN A 199 -8.96 -18.17 28.80
C GLN A 199 -7.56 -18.29 28.19
N ARG A 200 -7.11 -17.28 27.45
CA ARG A 200 -5.70 -17.12 27.07
C ARG A 200 -5.12 -15.93 27.81
#